data_822572bb2188f433a3dabd8a24d1eb62
#
_entry.id   822572bb2188f433a3dabd8a24d1eb62
#
_cell.length_a   1.000
_cell.length_b   1.000
_cell.length_c   1.000
_cell.angle_alpha   90.00
_cell.angle_beta   90.00
_cell.angle_gamma   90.00
#
_symmetry.space_group_name_H-M   'P 1'
#
loop_
_entity.id
_entity.type
_entity.pdbx_description
1 polymer ?
#
loop_
_entity_poly.entity_id
_entity_poly.type
_entity_poly.pdbx_seq_one_letter_code
_entity_poly.pdbx_strand_id
1 'polypeptide(L)'
;MTFLFTDIEGSTRRWEADADAMRSAVVTHEKVLRTVIEAHDGILFSHTGDGVAAAFTSPRSAVDTAIDAQREFELPVRTGIATGEAELRDGDYFGTVLNRAARVMAAGHGGQILVADSTAGLLSGIDLIDLGPRRLRDVSVPVGVFQVRAPGLATDFPPLRALDTSPGNLRPATTTLIGRESEITEIEAAVRAQRLVT
;
A
#
# COMPACT_ATOMS: atom_id res chain seq x y z
N MET A 1 -12.69 -12.24 0.65
CA MET A 1 -12.98 -10.95 -0.02
C MET A 1 -11.68 -10.27 -0.40
N THR A 2 -11.67 -9.46 -1.44
CA THR A 2 -10.53 -8.64 -1.87
C THR A 2 -10.86 -7.17 -1.63
N PHE A 3 -9.94 -6.46 -1.02
CA PHE A 3 -10.10 -5.04 -0.67
C PHE A 3 -9.10 -4.20 -1.45
N LEU A 4 -9.61 -3.13 -2.03
CA LEU A 4 -8.87 -2.12 -2.76
C LEU A 4 -8.94 -0.81 -1.97
N PHE A 5 -7.80 -0.21 -1.73
CA PHE A 5 -7.67 1.12 -1.12
C PHE A 5 -6.94 2.06 -2.06
N THR A 6 -7.41 3.29 -2.15
CA THR A 6 -6.75 4.36 -2.90
C THR A 6 -6.46 5.55 -2.01
N ASP A 7 -5.49 6.37 -2.44
CA ASP A 7 -5.15 7.63 -1.79
C ASP A 7 -4.40 8.53 -2.78
N ILE A 8 -4.63 9.84 -2.72
CA ILE A 8 -3.97 10.83 -3.58
C ILE A 8 -2.66 11.25 -2.94
N GLU A 9 -1.55 10.92 -3.58
CA GLU A 9 -0.23 11.30 -3.07
C GLU A 9 -0.06 12.82 -3.00
N GLY A 10 0.30 13.30 -1.78
CA GLY A 10 0.56 14.73 -1.55
C GLY A 10 -0.68 15.61 -1.58
N SER A 11 -1.86 15.07 -1.34
CA SER A 11 -3.14 15.77 -1.31
C SER A 11 -3.10 17.01 -0.41
N THR A 12 -2.59 16.91 0.82
CA THR A 12 -2.48 18.04 1.75
C THR A 12 -1.78 19.25 1.11
N ARG A 13 -0.65 19.03 0.47
CA ARG A 13 0.11 20.10 -0.20
C ARG A 13 -0.67 20.70 -1.37
N ARG A 14 -1.45 19.89 -2.09
CA ARG A 14 -2.29 20.35 -3.19
C ARG A 14 -3.46 21.20 -2.69
N TRP A 15 -4.07 20.80 -1.57
CA TRP A 15 -5.10 21.59 -0.89
C TRP A 15 -4.58 22.95 -0.41
N GLU A 16 -3.35 22.99 0.12
CA GLU A 16 -2.70 24.23 0.55
C GLU A 16 -2.35 25.15 -0.64
N ALA A 17 -2.00 24.57 -1.80
CA ALA A 17 -1.62 25.33 -2.98
C ALA A 17 -2.82 25.91 -3.73
N ASP A 18 -3.89 25.12 -3.94
CA ASP A 18 -5.12 25.55 -4.63
C ASP A 18 -6.31 24.66 -4.21
N ALA A 19 -7.06 25.14 -3.23
CA ALA A 19 -8.19 24.41 -2.67
C ALA A 19 -9.35 24.22 -3.67
N ASP A 20 -9.58 25.17 -4.57
CA ASP A 20 -10.70 25.12 -5.52
C ASP A 20 -10.39 24.15 -6.68
N ALA A 21 -9.18 24.18 -7.21
CA ALA A 21 -8.72 23.20 -8.19
C ALA A 21 -8.71 21.79 -7.58
N MET A 22 -8.22 21.63 -6.34
CA MET A 22 -8.19 20.32 -5.68
C MET A 22 -9.60 19.78 -5.41
N ARG A 23 -10.55 20.63 -4.99
CA ARG A 23 -11.96 20.25 -4.81
C ARG A 23 -12.57 19.71 -6.11
N SER A 24 -12.36 20.40 -7.22
CA SER A 24 -12.85 19.98 -8.53
C SER A 24 -12.21 18.65 -8.97
N ALA A 25 -10.91 18.50 -8.77
CA ALA A 25 -10.19 17.27 -9.11
C ALA A 25 -10.64 16.08 -8.27
N VAL A 26 -10.91 16.24 -6.96
CA VAL A 26 -11.42 15.19 -6.08
C VAL A 26 -12.81 14.73 -6.52
N VAL A 27 -13.71 15.66 -6.89
CA VAL A 27 -15.04 15.31 -7.40
C VAL A 27 -14.94 14.45 -8.67
N THR A 28 -14.05 14.80 -9.60
CA THR A 28 -13.81 14.01 -10.80
C THR A 28 -13.23 12.65 -10.47
N HIS A 29 -12.25 12.60 -9.58
CA HIS A 29 -11.62 11.37 -9.08
C HIS A 29 -12.63 10.41 -8.45
N GLU A 30 -13.50 10.90 -7.56
CA GLU A 30 -14.55 10.09 -6.94
C GLU A 30 -15.54 9.53 -7.97
N LYS A 31 -15.90 10.33 -8.97
CA LYS A 31 -16.77 9.87 -10.06
C LYS A 31 -16.15 8.75 -10.86
N VAL A 32 -14.88 8.89 -11.24
CA VAL A 32 -14.12 7.82 -11.93
C VAL A 32 -14.12 6.56 -11.09
N LEU A 33 -13.71 6.64 -9.81
CA LEU A 33 -13.66 5.48 -8.93
C LEU A 33 -15.01 4.78 -8.80
N ARG A 34 -16.08 5.53 -8.55
CA ARG A 34 -17.43 4.94 -8.46
C ARG A 34 -17.80 4.20 -9.72
N THR A 35 -17.60 4.82 -10.89
CA THR A 35 -17.95 4.23 -12.19
C THR A 35 -17.17 2.94 -12.45
N VAL A 36 -15.85 2.92 -12.22
CA VAL A 36 -15.04 1.72 -12.48
C VAL A 36 -15.27 0.63 -11.43
N ILE A 37 -15.47 0.98 -10.16
CA ILE A 37 -15.79 0.01 -9.10
C ILE A 37 -17.11 -0.71 -9.43
N GLU A 38 -18.16 0.02 -9.81
CA GLU A 38 -19.46 -0.55 -10.19
C GLU A 38 -19.36 -1.39 -11.47
N ALA A 39 -18.56 -0.98 -12.46
CA ALA A 39 -18.36 -1.72 -13.70
C ALA A 39 -17.69 -3.10 -13.51
N HIS A 40 -16.95 -3.26 -12.43
CA HIS A 40 -16.27 -4.52 -12.06
C HIS A 40 -16.93 -5.25 -10.88
N ASP A 41 -18.23 -5.01 -10.62
CA ASP A 41 -19.01 -5.64 -9.54
C ASP A 41 -18.41 -5.41 -8.14
N GLY A 42 -17.75 -4.27 -7.93
CA GLY A 42 -17.22 -3.85 -6.65
C GLY A 42 -18.22 -3.08 -5.82
N ILE A 43 -18.02 -3.11 -4.51
CA ILE A 43 -18.81 -2.35 -3.53
C ILE A 43 -17.91 -1.28 -2.92
N LEU A 44 -18.18 0.00 -3.22
CA LEU A 44 -17.55 1.12 -2.54
C LEU A 44 -18.21 1.25 -1.17
N PHE A 45 -17.45 0.99 -0.09
CA PHE A 45 -18.00 0.96 1.27
C PHE A 45 -17.50 2.08 2.18
N SER A 46 -16.39 2.72 1.84
CA SER A 46 -15.84 3.80 2.68
C SER A 46 -15.13 4.87 1.85
N HIS A 47 -15.22 6.13 2.31
CA HIS A 47 -14.45 7.26 1.84
C HIS A 47 -13.44 7.64 2.93
N THR A 48 -12.17 7.79 2.57
CA THR A 48 -11.06 8.09 3.48
C THR A 48 -10.48 9.50 3.25
N GLY A 49 -11.36 10.47 3.06
CA GLY A 49 -11.00 11.86 2.74
C GLY A 49 -10.73 12.04 1.24
N ASP A 50 -9.51 11.81 0.80
CA ASP A 50 -9.06 11.91 -0.59
C ASP A 50 -8.85 10.55 -1.27
N GLY A 51 -9.26 9.48 -0.61
CA GLY A 51 -9.23 8.12 -1.13
C GLY A 51 -10.53 7.38 -0.88
N VAL A 52 -10.62 6.16 -1.39
CA VAL A 52 -11.75 5.27 -1.18
C VAL A 52 -11.29 3.87 -0.77
N ALA A 53 -12.23 3.14 -0.16
CA ALA A 53 -12.10 1.72 0.08
C ALA A 53 -13.24 0.97 -0.62
N ALA A 54 -12.89 -0.06 -1.40
CA ALA A 54 -13.84 -0.91 -2.10
C ALA A 54 -13.58 -2.39 -1.84
N ALA A 55 -14.66 -3.19 -1.86
CA ALA A 55 -14.63 -4.62 -1.66
C ALA A 55 -15.08 -5.35 -2.93
N PHE A 56 -14.41 -6.48 -3.22
CA PHE A 56 -14.68 -7.32 -4.39
C PHE A 56 -14.73 -8.79 -3.99
N THR A 57 -15.56 -9.56 -4.66
CA THR A 57 -15.58 -11.02 -4.54
C THR A 57 -14.43 -11.66 -5.32
N SER A 58 -13.99 -11.02 -6.40
CA SER A 58 -12.92 -11.49 -7.27
C SER A 58 -11.64 -10.64 -7.11
N PRO A 59 -10.47 -11.27 -6.83
CA PRO A 59 -9.18 -10.57 -6.88
C PRO A 59 -8.90 -9.94 -8.26
N ARG A 60 -9.32 -10.61 -9.32
CA ARG A 60 -9.16 -10.14 -10.70
C ARG A 60 -9.95 -8.84 -10.92
N SER A 61 -11.22 -8.78 -10.52
CA SER A 61 -12.05 -7.58 -10.63
C SER A 61 -11.43 -6.38 -9.90
N ALA A 62 -10.85 -6.59 -8.72
CA ALA A 62 -10.17 -5.53 -7.97
C ALA A 62 -8.95 -4.98 -8.74
N VAL A 63 -8.16 -5.85 -9.38
CA VAL A 63 -6.99 -5.43 -10.17
C VAL A 63 -7.41 -4.74 -11.46
N ASP A 64 -8.40 -5.27 -12.18
CA ASP A 64 -8.91 -4.67 -13.40
C ASP A 64 -9.50 -3.27 -13.11
N THR A 65 -10.24 -3.12 -12.00
CA THR A 65 -10.71 -1.80 -11.49
C THR A 65 -9.55 -0.84 -11.27
N ALA A 66 -8.47 -1.29 -10.59
CA ALA A 66 -7.31 -0.45 -10.34
C ALA A 66 -6.61 0.00 -11.63
N ILE A 67 -6.49 -0.89 -12.62
CA ILE A 67 -5.88 -0.59 -13.92
C ILE A 67 -6.71 0.45 -14.68
N ASP A 68 -8.03 0.22 -14.77
CA ASP A 68 -8.91 1.11 -15.53
C ASP A 68 -9.02 2.48 -14.86
N ALA A 69 -9.17 2.52 -13.53
CA ALA A 69 -9.16 3.76 -12.78
C ALA A 69 -7.84 4.53 -12.97
N GLN A 70 -6.69 3.84 -12.91
CA GLN A 70 -5.37 4.48 -13.05
C GLN A 70 -5.14 5.11 -14.42
N ARG A 71 -5.81 4.63 -15.47
CA ARG A 71 -5.76 5.20 -16.82
C ARG A 71 -6.55 6.50 -16.94
N GLU A 72 -7.58 6.66 -16.11
CA GLU A 72 -8.48 7.82 -16.11
C GLU A 72 -8.05 8.92 -15.11
N PHE A 73 -7.12 8.60 -14.19
CA PHE A 73 -6.72 9.55 -13.17
C PHE A 73 -5.79 10.65 -13.71
N GLU A 74 -6.15 11.91 -13.41
CA GLU A 74 -5.27 13.07 -13.56
C GLU A 74 -4.42 13.31 -12.31
N LEU A 75 -4.86 12.81 -11.15
CA LEU A 75 -4.16 12.93 -9.88
C LEU A 75 -3.22 11.74 -9.64
N PRO A 76 -2.12 11.93 -8.89
CA PRO A 76 -1.18 10.86 -8.57
C PRO A 76 -1.78 9.92 -7.50
N VAL A 77 -2.60 9.00 -7.92
CA VAL A 77 -3.28 8.06 -7.03
C VAL A 77 -2.42 6.82 -6.83
N ARG A 78 -2.22 6.44 -5.58
CA ARG A 78 -1.63 5.16 -5.19
C ARG A 78 -2.71 4.17 -4.80
N THR A 79 -2.55 2.92 -5.20
CA THR A 79 -3.53 1.86 -4.98
C THR A 79 -2.88 0.67 -4.28
N GLY A 80 -3.58 0.11 -3.29
CA GLY A 80 -3.16 -1.10 -2.58
C GLY A 80 -4.29 -2.11 -2.50
N ILE A 81 -3.97 -3.38 -2.78
CA ILE A 81 -4.94 -4.48 -2.83
C ILE A 81 -4.48 -5.63 -1.94
N ALA A 82 -5.38 -6.15 -1.12
CA ALA A 82 -5.15 -7.35 -0.33
C ALA A 82 -6.40 -8.23 -0.26
N THR A 83 -6.20 -9.55 -0.26
CA THR A 83 -7.27 -10.55 -0.14
C THR A 83 -7.18 -11.27 1.19
N GLY A 84 -8.31 -11.50 1.83
CA GLY A 84 -8.40 -12.21 3.09
C GLY A 84 -9.81 -12.21 3.67
N GLU A 85 -9.90 -12.70 4.90
CA GLU A 85 -11.15 -12.74 5.65
C GLU A 85 -11.46 -11.36 6.25
N ALA A 86 -12.72 -10.98 6.21
CA ALA A 86 -13.26 -9.81 6.87
C ALA A 86 -14.69 -10.08 7.36
N GLU A 87 -15.05 -9.44 8.45
CA GLU A 87 -16.39 -9.43 8.98
C GLU A 87 -17.17 -8.25 8.38
N LEU A 88 -18.36 -8.50 7.87
CA LEU A 88 -19.30 -7.46 7.46
C LEU A 88 -20.25 -7.16 8.64
N ARG A 89 -20.26 -5.92 9.12
CA ARG A 89 -21.09 -5.46 10.22
C ARG A 89 -21.63 -4.07 9.88
N ASP A 90 -22.94 -3.92 9.91
CA ASP A 90 -23.66 -2.65 9.67
C ASP A 90 -23.27 -1.96 8.35
N GLY A 91 -22.96 -2.76 7.31
CA GLY A 91 -22.59 -2.25 5.99
C GLY A 91 -21.11 -1.87 5.84
N ASP A 92 -20.30 -2.04 6.89
CA ASP A 92 -18.86 -1.80 6.88
C ASP A 92 -18.07 -3.10 7.08
N TYR A 93 -16.81 -3.12 6.63
CA TYR A 93 -15.93 -4.29 6.72
C TYR A 93 -14.88 -4.10 7.81
N PHE A 94 -14.64 -5.18 8.57
CA PHE A 94 -13.65 -5.22 9.65
C PHE A 94 -12.73 -6.42 9.49
N GLY A 95 -11.44 -6.23 9.72
CA GLY A 95 -10.46 -7.31 9.68
C GLY A 95 -9.04 -6.84 9.38
N THR A 96 -8.08 -7.70 9.66
CA THR A 96 -6.65 -7.41 9.44
C THR A 96 -6.29 -7.21 7.96
N VAL A 97 -7.09 -7.76 7.06
CA VAL A 97 -6.89 -7.61 5.62
C VAL A 97 -7.08 -6.18 5.15
N LEU A 98 -8.01 -5.41 5.74
CA LEU A 98 -8.21 -4.00 5.41
C LEU A 98 -6.99 -3.17 5.81
N ASN A 99 -6.47 -3.40 7.01
CA ASN A 99 -5.24 -2.76 7.46
C ASN A 99 -4.07 -3.11 6.51
N ARG A 100 -3.94 -4.39 6.12
CA ARG A 100 -2.92 -4.83 5.17
C ARG A 100 -3.04 -4.10 3.83
N ALA A 101 -4.25 -4.03 3.23
CA ALA A 101 -4.48 -3.30 1.98
C ALA A 101 -4.10 -1.82 2.09
N ALA A 102 -4.51 -1.15 3.16
CA ALA A 102 -4.17 0.24 3.42
C ALA A 102 -2.64 0.45 3.60
N ARG A 103 -1.94 -0.47 4.26
CA ARG A 103 -0.48 -0.38 4.43
C ARG A 103 0.29 -0.70 3.16
N VAL A 104 -0.19 -1.62 2.32
CA VAL A 104 0.36 -1.87 0.99
C VAL A 104 0.20 -0.62 0.13
N MET A 105 -0.98 0.01 0.10
CA MET A 105 -1.22 1.28 -0.58
C MET A 105 -0.26 2.38 -0.09
N ALA A 106 -0.14 2.54 1.23
CA ALA A 106 0.71 3.59 1.81
C ALA A 106 2.20 3.43 1.50
N ALA A 107 2.65 2.22 1.21
CA ALA A 107 4.03 1.95 0.79
C ALA A 107 4.32 2.38 -0.66
N GLY A 108 3.29 2.55 -1.47
CA GLY A 108 3.40 2.92 -2.89
C GLY A 108 3.54 4.41 -3.16
N HIS A 109 3.66 4.72 -4.43
CA HIS A 109 3.75 6.07 -5.00
C HIS A 109 2.55 6.38 -5.88
N GLY A 110 2.30 7.64 -6.14
CA GLY A 110 1.25 8.06 -7.09
C GLY A 110 1.45 7.44 -8.48
N GLY A 111 0.41 6.85 -9.03
CA GLY A 111 0.48 6.08 -10.27
C GLY A 111 0.76 4.58 -10.07
N GLN A 112 1.12 4.14 -8.87
CA GLN A 112 1.52 2.76 -8.58
C GLN A 112 0.35 1.92 -8.06
N ILE A 113 0.18 0.72 -8.62
CA ILE A 113 -0.78 -0.28 -8.16
C ILE A 113 0.01 -1.41 -7.49
N LEU A 114 -0.21 -1.61 -6.19
CA LEU A 114 0.44 -2.65 -5.41
C LEU A 114 -0.56 -3.71 -4.95
N VAL A 115 -0.14 -4.96 -4.98
CA VAL A 115 -0.91 -6.09 -4.45
C VAL A 115 -0.10 -6.85 -3.41
N ALA A 116 -0.76 -7.30 -2.35
CA ALA A 116 -0.15 -8.20 -1.38
C ALA A 116 -0.02 -9.62 -1.95
N ASP A 117 0.89 -10.42 -1.39
CA ASP A 117 1.09 -11.84 -1.69
C ASP A 117 -0.22 -12.65 -1.60
N SER A 118 -1.08 -12.32 -0.62
CA SER A 118 -2.40 -12.94 -0.45
C SER A 118 -3.33 -12.72 -1.65
N THR A 119 -3.10 -11.67 -2.45
CA THR A 119 -3.83 -11.41 -3.70
C THR A 119 -3.06 -11.98 -4.89
N ALA A 120 -1.74 -11.75 -4.96
CA ALA A 120 -0.89 -12.15 -6.08
C ALA A 120 -0.99 -13.65 -6.37
N GLY A 121 -1.03 -14.49 -5.33
CA GLY A 121 -1.17 -15.95 -5.46
C GLY A 121 -2.52 -16.43 -6.03
N LEU A 122 -3.52 -15.55 -6.10
CA LEU A 122 -4.85 -15.84 -6.66
C LEU A 122 -5.05 -15.30 -8.08
N LEU A 123 -4.09 -14.52 -8.56
CA LEU A 123 -4.15 -13.92 -9.91
C LEU A 123 -3.50 -14.81 -10.94
N SER A 124 -4.14 -14.92 -12.09
CA SER A 124 -3.59 -15.55 -13.27
C SER A 124 -3.73 -14.62 -14.48
N GLY A 125 -2.71 -14.58 -15.34
CA GLY A 125 -2.70 -13.76 -16.54
C GLY A 125 -2.58 -12.25 -16.29
N ILE A 126 -2.17 -11.85 -15.08
CA ILE A 126 -1.76 -10.48 -14.74
C ILE A 126 -0.24 -10.44 -14.67
N ASP A 127 0.35 -9.43 -15.29
CA ASP A 127 1.79 -9.18 -15.22
C ASP A 127 2.13 -8.50 -13.90
N LEU A 128 2.92 -9.19 -13.08
CA LEU A 128 3.31 -8.73 -11.74
C LEU A 128 4.83 -8.65 -11.63
N ILE A 129 5.32 -7.54 -11.10
CA ILE A 129 6.73 -7.36 -10.71
C ILE A 129 6.82 -7.70 -9.22
N ASP A 130 7.61 -8.71 -8.86
CA ASP A 130 7.89 -9.05 -7.47
C ASP A 130 8.83 -7.99 -6.85
N LEU A 131 8.33 -7.30 -5.85
CA LEU A 131 9.11 -6.32 -5.09
C LEU A 131 9.68 -6.89 -3.79
N GLY A 132 9.44 -8.18 -3.55
CA GLY A 132 9.88 -8.91 -2.36
C GLY A 132 9.08 -8.61 -1.08
N PRO A 133 9.45 -9.29 0.02
CA PRO A 133 8.81 -9.06 1.31
C PRO A 133 9.19 -7.68 1.87
N ARG A 134 8.20 -6.97 2.43
CA ARG A 134 8.36 -5.64 3.03
C ARG A 134 7.81 -5.58 4.44
N ARG A 135 8.55 -4.93 5.33
CA ARG A 135 8.06 -4.58 6.66
C ARG A 135 7.20 -3.32 6.56
N LEU A 136 5.90 -3.51 6.69
CA LEU A 136 4.93 -2.42 6.63
C LEU A 136 4.59 -1.95 8.05
N ARG A 137 4.28 -0.67 8.19
CA ARG A 137 3.92 -0.09 9.48
C ARG A 137 2.68 -0.79 10.06
N ASP A 138 2.69 -1.09 11.36
CA ASP A 138 1.58 -1.75 12.09
C ASP A 138 1.16 -3.11 11.53
N VAL A 139 2.03 -3.78 10.75
CA VAL A 139 1.86 -5.17 10.32
C VAL A 139 2.97 -5.99 10.92
N SER A 140 2.61 -6.99 11.72
CA SER A 140 3.53 -7.77 12.56
C SER A 140 4.51 -8.66 11.78
N VAL A 141 4.12 -9.09 10.59
CA VAL A 141 4.94 -9.95 9.72
C VAL A 141 5.23 -9.25 8.39
N PRO A 142 6.38 -9.49 7.75
CA PRO A 142 6.64 -8.99 6.42
C PRO A 142 5.56 -9.45 5.43
N VAL A 143 5.16 -8.56 4.53
CA VAL A 143 4.18 -8.82 3.46
C VAL A 143 4.93 -8.89 2.14
N GLY A 144 4.73 -9.94 1.36
CA GLY A 144 5.15 -9.99 -0.03
C GLY A 144 4.37 -8.95 -0.83
N VAL A 145 5.08 -8.04 -1.50
CA VAL A 145 4.47 -6.95 -2.27
C VAL A 145 4.82 -7.10 -3.73
N PHE A 146 3.81 -6.99 -4.58
CA PHE A 146 3.95 -7.04 -6.02
C PHE A 146 3.37 -5.78 -6.65
N GLN A 147 4.00 -5.31 -7.73
CA GLN A 147 3.48 -4.21 -8.53
C GLN A 147 2.76 -4.76 -9.75
N VAL A 148 1.56 -4.25 -10.01
CA VAL A 148 0.83 -4.56 -11.25
C VAL A 148 1.46 -3.80 -12.41
N ARG A 149 1.76 -4.51 -13.50
CA ARG A 149 2.19 -3.94 -14.76
C ARG A 149 1.09 -4.09 -15.80
N ALA A 150 0.71 -2.99 -16.43
CA ALA A 150 -0.27 -3.00 -17.51
C ALA A 150 0.12 -1.99 -18.60
N PRO A 151 -0.28 -2.22 -19.86
CA PRO A 151 -0.01 -1.28 -20.95
C PRO A 151 -0.58 0.11 -20.65
N GLY A 152 0.23 1.13 -20.85
CA GLY A 152 -0.13 2.54 -20.64
C GLY A 152 0.07 3.03 -19.21
N LEU A 153 0.45 2.17 -18.27
CA LEU A 153 0.80 2.58 -16.90
C LEU A 153 2.31 2.69 -16.69
N ALA A 154 2.73 3.56 -15.79
CA ALA A 154 4.12 3.68 -15.36
C ALA A 154 4.59 2.38 -14.68
N THR A 155 5.85 2.01 -14.90
CA THR A 155 6.45 0.80 -14.33
C THR A 155 7.63 1.12 -13.39
N ASP A 156 8.26 2.27 -13.59
CA ASP A 156 9.44 2.66 -12.82
C ASP A 156 9.04 3.63 -11.70
N PHE A 157 9.29 3.21 -10.47
CA PHE A 157 8.98 3.97 -9.27
C PHE A 157 10.17 3.98 -8.31
N PRO A 158 10.29 4.99 -7.43
CA PRO A 158 11.26 4.95 -6.35
C PRO A 158 11.06 3.72 -5.44
N PRO A 159 12.04 3.36 -4.60
CA PRO A 159 11.88 2.31 -3.60
C PRO A 159 10.62 2.52 -2.74
N LEU A 160 9.95 1.42 -2.40
CA LEU A 160 8.73 1.48 -1.57
C LEU A 160 9.00 2.18 -0.23
N ARG A 161 8.01 2.88 0.29
CA ARG A 161 8.01 3.50 1.63
C ARG A 161 7.74 2.47 2.71
N ALA A 162 8.65 1.52 2.88
CA ALA A 162 8.59 0.46 3.89
C ALA A 162 9.64 0.69 4.97
N LEU A 163 9.47 0.07 6.14
CA LEU A 163 10.38 0.26 7.28
C LEU A 163 11.80 -0.26 7.01
N ASP A 164 11.92 -1.27 6.17
CA ASP A 164 13.18 -1.89 5.76
C ASP A 164 13.90 -1.16 4.62
N THR A 165 13.24 -0.19 3.98
CA THR A 165 13.85 0.66 2.95
C THR A 165 14.39 1.97 3.49
N SER A 166 14.10 2.30 4.76
CA SER A 166 14.76 3.43 5.41
C SER A 166 16.25 3.10 5.56
N PRO A 167 17.17 3.80 4.87
CA PRO A 167 18.57 3.61 5.15
C PRO A 167 18.80 3.95 6.62
N GLY A 168 19.15 2.95 7.42
CA GLY A 168 19.62 3.20 8.78
C GLY A 168 20.79 4.18 8.69
N ASN A 169 20.97 5.04 9.69
CA ASN A 169 22.13 5.92 9.81
C ASN A 169 23.44 5.14 10.06
N LEU A 170 23.34 3.82 10.20
CA LEU A 170 24.48 2.93 10.37
C LEU A 170 24.94 2.42 9.00
N ARG A 171 26.24 2.67 8.69
CA ARG A 171 26.87 2.05 7.54
C ARG A 171 26.93 0.54 7.75
N PRO A 172 26.68 -0.29 6.70
CA PRO A 172 26.91 -1.72 6.79
C PRO A 172 28.33 -1.97 7.31
N ALA A 173 28.48 -2.87 8.29
CA ALA A 173 29.80 -3.25 8.77
C ALA A 173 30.56 -3.93 7.61
N THR A 174 31.70 -3.36 7.22
CA THR A 174 32.56 -3.88 6.15
C THR A 174 33.48 -4.98 6.64
N THR A 175 33.53 -5.21 7.95
CA THR A 175 34.36 -6.23 8.59
C THR A 175 33.56 -7.00 9.63
N THR A 176 33.88 -8.28 9.78
CA THR A 176 33.32 -9.10 10.87
C THR A 176 33.88 -8.60 12.20
N LEU A 177 33.00 -8.35 13.17
CA LEU A 177 33.42 -8.05 14.55
C LEU A 177 34.01 -9.33 15.15
N ILE A 178 35.28 -9.30 15.53
CA ILE A 178 35.97 -10.43 16.15
C ILE A 178 36.38 -10.03 17.59
N GLY A 179 36.11 -10.89 18.57
CA GLY A 179 36.54 -10.72 19.94
C GLY A 179 35.78 -9.70 20.77
N ARG A 180 34.53 -9.42 20.40
CA ARG A 180 33.62 -8.49 21.11
C ARG A 180 32.28 -9.12 21.51
N GLU A 181 32.28 -10.45 21.72
CA GLU A 181 31.05 -11.20 22.02
C GLU A 181 30.45 -10.80 23.37
N SER A 182 31.29 -10.47 24.39
CA SER A 182 30.84 -9.98 25.68
C SER A 182 30.15 -8.63 25.62
N GLU A 183 30.75 -7.68 24.90
CA GLU A 183 30.19 -6.33 24.74
C GLU A 183 28.88 -6.36 23.92
N ILE A 184 28.79 -7.24 22.92
CA ILE A 184 27.54 -7.43 22.16
C ILE A 184 26.43 -7.93 23.08
N THR A 185 26.72 -8.94 23.92
CA THR A 185 25.76 -9.49 24.88
C THR A 185 25.30 -8.45 25.90
N GLU A 186 26.23 -7.62 26.40
CA GLU A 186 25.93 -6.53 27.33
C GLU A 186 25.03 -5.45 26.70
N ILE A 187 25.35 -5.03 25.46
CA ILE A 187 24.54 -4.05 24.70
C ILE A 187 23.15 -4.64 24.40
N GLU A 188 23.04 -5.89 23.99
CA GLU A 188 21.75 -6.53 23.75
C GLU A 188 20.89 -6.58 25.01
N ALA A 189 21.49 -6.88 26.16
CA ALA A 189 20.80 -6.88 27.43
C ALA A 189 20.32 -5.47 27.81
N ALA A 190 21.16 -4.46 27.63
CA ALA A 190 20.82 -3.06 27.89
C ALA A 190 19.69 -2.56 26.99
N VAL A 191 19.72 -2.86 25.69
CA VAL A 191 18.66 -2.49 24.72
C VAL A 191 17.32 -3.15 25.04
N ARG A 192 17.34 -4.39 25.58
CA ARG A 192 16.11 -5.08 26.04
C ARG A 192 15.55 -4.50 27.34
N ALA A 193 16.42 -3.98 28.22
CA ALA A 193 16.04 -3.48 29.53
C ALA A 193 15.67 -2.01 29.54
N GLN A 194 16.14 -1.22 28.59
CA GLN A 194 16.01 0.25 28.57
C GLN A 194 15.55 0.76 27.22
N ARG A 195 14.77 1.84 27.26
CA ARG A 195 14.22 2.49 26.04
C ARG A 195 15.25 3.34 25.29
N LEU A 196 16.33 3.72 25.94
CA LEU A 196 17.45 4.49 25.40
C LEU A 196 18.75 3.96 26.00
N VAL A 197 19.73 3.63 25.16
CA VAL A 197 21.09 3.26 25.54
C VAL A 197 22.01 4.29 24.90
N THR A 198 22.81 4.98 25.70
CA THR A 198 23.79 5.99 25.29
C THR A 198 25.21 5.52 25.58
#